data_cbc00c01cbac427591bd0cc2327610c3
#
_entry.id   cbc00c01cbac427591bd0cc2327610c3
#
_cell.length_a   1.000
_cell.length_b   1.000
_cell.length_c   1.000
_cell.angle_alpha   90.00
_cell.angle_beta   90.00
_cell.angle_gamma   90.00
#
_symmetry.space_group_name_H-M   'P 1'
#
loop_
_entity.id
_entity.type
_entity.pdbx_description
1 polymer ?
#
loop_
_entity_poly.entity_id
_entity_poly.type
_entity_poly.pdbx_seq_one_letter_code
_entity_poly.pdbx_strand_id
1 'polypeptide(L)'
;MEKQLWKPGNMIYPLPAVMVSAGDADGNTNIITVAWTGTICTNPAMAYISVRPERYSYEMIRSSGEFVINLTTKDLVHATDYCGVKSGRDVDKWKETRLTRGKAEKLRYAPTIVESPVNIECKVTEVKELDHIICFLRRWRRYRSMELICLQVGSLN
;
A
#
# COMPACT_ATOMS: atom_id res chain seq x y z
N MET A 1 -21.66 -24.89 22.48
CA MET A 1 -21.34 -23.47 22.22
C MET A 1 -22.39 -22.93 21.27
N GLU A 2 -23.22 -22.00 21.70
CA GLU A 2 -24.31 -21.45 20.91
C GLU A 2 -23.76 -20.34 19.97
N LYS A 3 -24.16 -20.38 18.69
CA LYS A 3 -23.74 -19.40 17.71
C LYS A 3 -24.77 -18.28 17.61
N GLN A 4 -24.29 -17.04 17.55
CA GLN A 4 -25.16 -15.88 17.37
C GLN A 4 -25.17 -15.43 15.90
N LEU A 5 -26.33 -15.04 15.41
CA LEU A 5 -26.49 -14.42 14.09
C LEU A 5 -26.15 -12.93 14.16
N TRP A 6 -25.20 -12.51 13.32
CA TRP A 6 -24.78 -11.11 13.21
C TRP A 6 -25.19 -10.54 11.86
N LYS A 7 -25.38 -9.24 11.79
CA LYS A 7 -25.56 -8.54 10.50
C LYS A 7 -24.25 -8.64 9.70
N PRO A 8 -24.34 -8.68 8.35
CA PRO A 8 -23.15 -8.64 7.51
C PRO A 8 -22.24 -7.46 7.85
N GLY A 9 -20.93 -7.70 7.89
CA GLY A 9 -19.94 -6.69 8.24
C GLY A 9 -18.51 -7.18 8.00
N ASN A 10 -17.55 -6.37 8.38
CA ASN A 10 -16.11 -6.64 8.19
C ASN A 10 -15.63 -7.62 9.27
N MET A 11 -15.84 -8.91 9.07
CA MET A 11 -15.58 -9.95 10.07
C MET A 11 -14.34 -10.81 9.76
N ILE A 12 -13.58 -10.49 8.71
CA ILE A 12 -12.34 -11.22 8.39
C ILE A 12 -11.21 -10.59 9.18
N TYR A 13 -10.79 -11.25 10.26
CA TYR A 13 -9.69 -10.82 11.13
C TYR A 13 -8.79 -12.02 11.48
N PRO A 14 -7.45 -11.79 11.71
CA PRO A 14 -6.74 -10.52 11.57
C PRO A 14 -6.49 -10.13 10.11
N LEU A 15 -6.41 -8.82 9.85
CA LEU A 15 -6.01 -8.27 8.56
C LEU A 15 -4.55 -7.80 8.61
N PRO A 16 -3.79 -7.91 7.52
CA PRO A 16 -2.47 -7.32 7.45
C PRO A 16 -2.60 -5.78 7.48
N ALA A 17 -1.75 -5.13 8.25
CA ALA A 17 -1.59 -3.68 8.20
C ALA A 17 -0.32 -3.36 7.42
N VAL A 18 -0.44 -2.68 6.28
CA VAL A 18 0.69 -2.27 5.45
C VAL A 18 0.69 -0.76 5.26
N MET A 19 1.86 -0.17 5.08
CA MET A 19 1.97 1.22 4.66
C MET A 19 2.02 1.29 3.14
N VAL A 20 1.11 2.06 2.54
CA VAL A 20 1.09 2.31 1.10
C VAL A 20 1.61 3.70 0.83
N SER A 21 2.71 3.80 0.11
CA SER A 21 3.25 5.07 -0.36
C SER A 21 2.81 5.34 -1.80
N ALA A 22 2.47 6.58 -2.07
CA ALA A 22 2.03 7.07 -3.36
C ALA A 22 2.67 8.42 -3.67
N GLY A 23 2.69 8.78 -4.94
CA GLY A 23 3.16 10.06 -5.42
C GLY A 23 2.47 10.48 -6.71
N ASP A 24 2.58 11.74 -7.07
CA ASP A 24 2.01 12.33 -8.28
C ASP A 24 3.08 13.00 -9.16
N ALA A 25 2.64 13.55 -10.29
CA ALA A 25 3.51 14.20 -11.26
C ALA A 25 4.07 15.55 -10.76
N ASP A 26 3.43 16.17 -9.77
CA ASP A 26 3.84 17.44 -9.16
C ASP A 26 4.91 17.25 -8.08
N GLY A 27 5.27 15.99 -7.79
CA GLY A 27 6.28 15.64 -6.80
C GLY A 27 5.73 15.50 -5.37
N ASN A 28 4.42 15.59 -5.18
CA ASN A 28 3.82 15.31 -3.89
C ASN A 28 3.86 13.82 -3.59
N THR A 29 4.09 13.49 -2.34
CA THR A 29 4.11 12.09 -1.88
C THR A 29 3.40 11.95 -0.55
N ASN A 30 2.74 10.82 -0.34
CA ASN A 30 2.06 10.53 0.91
C ASN A 30 2.17 9.05 1.29
N ILE A 31 1.90 8.76 2.56
CA ILE A 31 1.78 7.41 3.10
C ILE A 31 0.39 7.23 3.70
N ILE A 32 -0.22 6.10 3.44
CA ILE A 32 -1.48 5.70 4.07
C ILE A 32 -1.37 4.25 4.58
N THR A 33 -1.89 3.99 5.76
CA THR A 33 -2.01 2.62 6.26
C THR A 33 -3.26 1.98 5.72
N VAL A 34 -3.10 0.81 5.13
CA VAL A 34 -4.17 0.03 4.51
C VAL A 34 -4.18 -1.36 5.13
N ALA A 35 -5.35 -1.78 5.61
CA ALA A 35 -5.61 -3.13 6.07
C ALA A 35 -6.37 -3.97 5.03
N TRP A 36 -7.05 -3.32 4.09
CA TRP A 36 -7.78 -4.00 3.03
C TRP A 36 -6.88 -4.16 1.81
N THR A 37 -6.01 -5.17 1.91
CA THR A 37 -5.02 -5.53 0.90
C THR A 37 -4.79 -7.03 0.92
N GLY A 38 -4.33 -7.56 -0.20
CA GLY A 38 -3.99 -8.98 -0.30
C GLY A 38 -3.50 -9.37 -1.67
N THR A 39 -3.06 -10.62 -1.75
CA THR A 39 -2.68 -11.27 -3.01
C THR A 39 -3.93 -11.79 -3.72
N ILE A 40 -4.00 -11.57 -5.02
CA ILE A 40 -5.10 -12.05 -5.89
C ILE A 40 -4.65 -13.26 -6.69
N CYS A 41 -3.45 -13.19 -7.28
CA CYS A 41 -2.92 -14.20 -8.18
C CYS A 41 -1.40 -14.26 -8.09
N THR A 42 -0.83 -15.43 -8.30
CA THR A 42 0.62 -15.66 -8.28
C THR A 42 1.25 -15.62 -9.67
N ASN A 43 0.49 -15.99 -10.70
CA ASN A 43 0.97 -15.94 -12.08
C ASN A 43 -0.15 -15.47 -13.04
N PRO A 44 -0.16 -14.23 -13.49
CA PRO A 44 0.77 -13.16 -13.09
C PRO A 44 0.58 -12.76 -11.62
N ALA A 45 1.67 -12.32 -10.97
CA ALA A 45 1.58 -11.85 -9.60
C ALA A 45 0.68 -10.61 -9.51
N MET A 46 -0.37 -10.69 -8.68
CA MET A 46 -1.37 -9.63 -8.53
C MET A 46 -1.69 -9.40 -7.07
N ALA A 47 -1.82 -8.13 -6.72
CA ALA A 47 -2.26 -7.69 -5.40
C ALA A 47 -3.34 -6.62 -5.56
N TYR A 48 -4.06 -6.34 -4.49
CA TYR A 48 -5.02 -5.24 -4.43
C TYR A 48 -4.81 -4.39 -3.18
N ILE A 49 -5.26 -3.18 -3.26
CA ILE A 49 -5.54 -2.31 -2.13
C ILE A 49 -6.92 -1.69 -2.30
N SER A 50 -7.65 -1.54 -1.19
CA SER A 50 -8.92 -0.84 -1.18
C SER A 50 -8.78 0.49 -0.45
N VAL A 51 -9.06 1.59 -1.14
CA VAL A 51 -8.91 2.95 -0.63
C VAL A 51 -10.20 3.72 -0.86
N ARG A 52 -10.63 4.49 0.14
CA ARG A 52 -11.80 5.37 0.00
C ARG A 52 -11.42 6.63 -0.77
N PRO A 53 -12.33 7.17 -1.61
CA PRO A 53 -12.07 8.38 -2.40
C PRO A 53 -11.68 9.62 -1.57
N GLU A 54 -12.17 9.71 -0.33
CA GLU A 54 -11.88 10.83 0.56
C GLU A 54 -10.45 10.85 1.08
N ARG A 55 -9.72 9.74 0.95
CA ARG A 55 -8.34 9.65 1.43
C ARG A 55 -7.40 10.44 0.52
N TYR A 56 -6.49 11.18 1.12
CA TYR A 56 -5.55 12.05 0.40
C TYR A 56 -4.70 11.29 -0.65
N SER A 57 -4.31 10.05 -0.37
CA SER A 57 -3.56 9.21 -1.33
C SER A 57 -4.38 8.74 -2.53
N TYR A 58 -5.71 8.83 -2.47
CA TYR A 58 -6.57 8.29 -3.53
C TYR A 58 -6.29 8.92 -4.89
N GLU A 59 -6.33 10.26 -4.97
CA GLU A 59 -6.09 10.97 -6.21
C GLU A 59 -4.65 10.79 -6.72
N MET A 60 -3.66 10.70 -5.83
CA MET A 60 -2.28 10.40 -6.20
C MET A 60 -2.17 9.03 -6.89
N ILE A 61 -2.79 7.99 -6.32
CA ILE A 61 -2.78 6.63 -6.90
C ILE A 61 -3.57 6.60 -8.22
N ARG A 62 -4.72 7.28 -8.27
CA ARG A 62 -5.56 7.32 -9.46
C ARG A 62 -4.86 8.02 -10.63
N SER A 63 -4.25 9.16 -10.38
CA SER A 63 -3.60 9.99 -11.40
C SER A 63 -2.28 9.40 -11.87
N SER A 64 -1.43 8.90 -10.95
CA SER A 64 -0.14 8.32 -11.30
C SER A 64 -0.24 6.88 -11.81
N GLY A 65 -1.27 6.15 -11.39
CA GLY A 65 -1.39 4.71 -11.63
C GLY A 65 -0.34 3.89 -10.89
N GLU A 66 0.28 4.44 -9.84
CA GLU A 66 1.40 3.83 -9.13
C GLU A 66 1.22 3.89 -7.61
N PHE A 67 1.67 2.84 -6.93
CA PHE A 67 1.82 2.82 -5.48
C PHE A 67 2.83 1.75 -5.06
N VAL A 68 3.34 1.85 -3.83
CA VAL A 68 4.20 0.82 -3.23
C VAL A 68 3.53 0.29 -1.97
N ILE A 69 3.43 -1.03 -1.85
CA ILE A 69 3.05 -1.68 -0.60
C ILE A 69 4.34 -1.93 0.18
N ASN A 70 4.46 -1.31 1.34
CA ASN A 70 5.61 -1.47 2.23
C ASN A 70 5.17 -2.30 3.43
N LEU A 71 5.78 -3.47 3.61
CA LEU A 71 5.46 -4.35 4.72
C LEU A 71 5.95 -3.75 6.04
N THR A 72 5.19 -3.96 7.10
CA THR A 72 5.45 -3.38 8.40
C THR A 72 6.14 -4.37 9.34
N THR A 73 6.92 -3.84 10.26
CA THR A 73 7.58 -4.56 11.33
C THR A 73 7.15 -4.02 12.69
N LYS A 74 7.59 -4.65 13.76
CA LYS A 74 7.39 -4.17 15.13
C LYS A 74 7.92 -2.73 15.31
N ASP A 75 9.05 -2.42 14.72
CA ASP A 75 9.68 -1.10 14.85
C ASP A 75 8.91 0.01 14.10
N LEU A 76 8.11 -0.38 13.12
CA LEU A 76 7.28 0.52 12.32
C LEU A 76 5.86 0.70 12.89
N VAL A 77 5.52 0.11 14.03
CA VAL A 77 4.14 0.15 14.60
C VAL A 77 3.64 1.58 14.75
N HIS A 78 4.42 2.46 15.36
CA HIS A 78 4.02 3.86 15.56
C HIS A 78 3.80 4.61 14.24
N ALA A 79 4.69 4.42 13.27
CA ALA A 79 4.56 5.03 11.95
C ALA A 79 3.33 4.49 11.22
N THR A 80 3.07 3.17 11.33
CA THR A 80 1.91 2.51 10.73
C THR A 80 0.61 3.07 11.31
N ASP A 81 0.50 3.16 12.63
CA ASP A 81 -0.69 3.73 13.29
C ASP A 81 -0.87 5.20 12.89
N TYR A 82 0.18 6.02 13.00
CA TYR A 82 0.14 7.45 12.66
C TYR A 82 -0.32 7.68 11.22
N CYS A 83 0.22 6.92 10.25
CA CYS A 83 -0.14 7.02 8.84
C CYS A 83 -1.59 6.60 8.55
N GLY A 84 -2.19 5.77 9.42
CA GLY A 84 -3.59 5.37 9.34
C GLY A 84 -4.57 6.40 9.89
N VAL A 85 -4.17 7.10 10.97
CA VAL A 85 -5.04 8.03 11.72
C VAL A 85 -4.98 9.44 11.15
N LYS A 86 -3.78 9.95 10.82
CA LYS A 86 -3.60 11.33 10.34
C LYS A 86 -3.82 11.45 8.83
N SER A 87 -4.29 12.62 8.39
CA SER A 87 -4.42 12.93 6.96
C SER A 87 -3.15 13.61 6.43
N GLY A 88 -2.72 13.23 5.21
CA GLY A 88 -1.63 13.92 4.52
C GLY A 88 -1.98 15.32 4.02
N ARG A 89 -3.27 15.74 4.15
CA ARG A 89 -3.68 17.13 3.93
C ARG A 89 -3.25 18.05 5.08
N ASP A 90 -3.15 17.49 6.27
CA ASP A 90 -2.94 18.26 7.50
C ASP A 90 -1.49 18.20 8.00
N VAL A 91 -0.78 17.11 7.64
CA VAL A 91 0.57 16.84 8.15
C VAL A 91 1.48 16.22 7.08
N ASP A 92 2.77 16.51 7.13
CA ASP A 92 3.78 15.76 6.39
C ASP A 92 4.14 14.48 7.16
N LYS A 93 3.54 13.38 6.74
CA LYS A 93 3.72 12.08 7.40
C LYS A 93 5.17 11.57 7.34
N TRP A 94 5.89 11.89 6.29
CA TRP A 94 7.31 11.51 6.18
C TRP A 94 8.15 12.16 7.29
N LYS A 95 7.93 13.45 7.50
CA LYS A 95 8.62 14.22 8.53
C LYS A 95 8.22 13.76 9.93
N GLU A 96 6.92 13.66 10.19
CA GLU A 96 6.39 13.31 11.52
C GLU A 96 6.79 11.89 11.95
N THR A 97 6.80 10.94 11.02
CA THR A 97 7.18 9.56 11.33
C THR A 97 8.68 9.31 11.19
N ARG A 98 9.45 10.28 10.68
CA ARG A 98 10.89 10.19 10.39
C ARG A 98 11.24 9.08 9.42
N LEU A 99 10.30 8.70 8.54
CA LEU A 99 10.53 7.71 7.50
C LEU A 99 11.28 8.33 6.33
N THR A 100 12.17 7.53 5.74
CA THR A 100 13.01 7.95 4.61
C THR A 100 12.39 7.52 3.29
N ARG A 101 12.25 8.48 2.35
CA ARG A 101 11.85 8.17 0.98
C ARG A 101 12.96 7.47 0.24
N GLY A 102 12.72 6.25 -0.20
CA GLY A 102 13.59 5.54 -1.12
C GLY A 102 13.13 5.69 -2.56
N LYS A 103 14.05 5.53 -3.50
CA LYS A 103 13.74 5.52 -4.93
C LYS A 103 13.20 4.14 -5.32
N ALA A 104 12.04 4.11 -5.97
CA ALA A 104 11.54 2.91 -6.61
C ALA A 104 12.33 2.61 -7.90
N GLU A 105 12.48 1.34 -8.27
CA GLU A 105 13.20 0.94 -9.48
C GLU A 105 12.36 1.01 -10.75
N LYS A 106 11.09 0.63 -10.64
CA LYS A 106 10.18 0.48 -11.78
C LYS A 106 9.05 1.51 -11.80
N LEU A 107 8.96 2.34 -10.76
CA LEU A 107 7.96 3.39 -10.64
C LEU A 107 8.63 4.77 -10.78
N ARG A 108 7.83 5.71 -11.27
CA ARG A 108 8.30 7.09 -11.49
C ARG A 108 7.96 8.01 -10.34
N TYR A 109 6.80 7.82 -9.74
CA TYR A 109 6.19 8.78 -8.81
C TYR A 109 6.12 8.27 -7.38
N ALA A 110 5.78 6.99 -7.19
CA ALA A 110 5.60 6.42 -5.86
C ALA A 110 6.95 6.02 -5.24
N PRO A 111 7.34 6.61 -4.09
CA PRO A 111 8.57 6.25 -3.40
C PRO A 111 8.42 4.98 -2.59
N THR A 112 9.51 4.28 -2.30
CA THR A 112 9.58 3.23 -1.28
C THR A 112 9.78 3.84 0.11
N ILE A 113 9.55 3.05 1.16
CA ILE A 113 9.94 3.36 2.54
C ILE A 113 11.21 2.58 2.84
N VAL A 114 12.32 3.27 3.11
CA VAL A 114 13.64 2.65 3.32
C VAL A 114 13.65 1.71 4.52
N GLU A 115 12.96 2.06 5.58
CA GLU A 115 12.87 1.30 6.83
C GLU A 115 11.98 0.05 6.71
N SER A 116 11.21 -0.08 5.62
CA SER A 116 10.41 -1.28 5.38
C SER A 116 11.28 -2.42 4.84
N PRO A 117 11.16 -3.64 5.39
CA PRO A 117 11.98 -4.77 4.95
C PRO A 117 11.61 -5.28 3.56
N VAL A 118 10.39 -5.00 3.10
CA VAL A 118 9.89 -5.43 1.79
C VAL A 118 9.05 -4.32 1.18
N ASN A 119 9.42 -3.92 -0.03
CA ASN A 119 8.69 -2.92 -0.83
C ASN A 119 8.17 -3.59 -2.09
N ILE A 120 6.86 -3.59 -2.30
CA ILE A 120 6.20 -4.19 -3.47
C ILE A 120 5.74 -3.07 -4.38
N GLU A 121 6.45 -2.84 -5.47
CA GLU A 121 6.15 -1.80 -6.44
C GLU A 121 4.96 -2.19 -7.32
N CYS A 122 3.97 -1.34 -7.38
CA CYS A 122 2.68 -1.61 -7.99
C CYS A 122 2.30 -0.59 -9.07
N LYS A 123 2.00 -1.08 -10.29
CA LYS A 123 1.31 -0.30 -11.34
C LYS A 123 -0.14 -0.73 -11.43
N VAL A 124 -1.07 0.20 -11.31
CA VAL A 124 -2.51 -0.04 -11.41
C VAL A 124 -2.85 -0.50 -12.84
N THR A 125 -3.59 -1.59 -12.96
CA THR A 125 -4.07 -2.10 -14.25
C THR A 125 -5.58 -2.12 -14.36
N GLU A 126 -6.26 -2.11 -13.22
CA GLU A 126 -7.72 -2.11 -13.16
C GLU A 126 -8.14 -1.36 -11.90
N VAL A 127 -9.19 -0.59 -12.02
CA VAL A 127 -9.83 0.14 -10.92
C VAL A 127 -11.26 -0.34 -10.85
N LYS A 128 -11.68 -0.90 -9.71
CA LYS A 128 -13.07 -1.29 -9.46
C LYS A 128 -13.69 -0.36 -8.44
N GLU A 129 -14.72 0.31 -8.85
CA GLU A 129 -15.57 1.11 -7.97
C GLU A 129 -16.58 0.17 -7.29
N LEU A 130 -16.52 0.12 -5.97
CA LEU A 130 -17.39 -0.70 -5.12
C LEU A 130 -18.08 0.24 -4.13
N ASP A 131 -19.15 0.89 -4.60
CA ASP A 131 -19.91 1.90 -3.84
C ASP A 131 -18.98 2.98 -3.23
N HIS A 132 -18.78 2.99 -1.91
CA HIS A 132 -17.95 3.96 -1.19
C HIS A 132 -16.44 3.58 -1.11
N ILE A 133 -16.03 2.50 -1.75
CA ILE A 133 -14.65 1.99 -1.73
C ILE A 133 -14.19 1.73 -3.15
N ILE A 134 -12.94 2.10 -3.43
CA ILE A 134 -12.31 1.82 -4.71
C ILE A 134 -11.17 0.83 -4.52
N CYS A 135 -11.24 -0.25 -5.29
CA CYS A 135 -10.24 -1.29 -5.29
C CYS A 135 -9.29 -1.10 -6.49
N PHE A 136 -8.03 -0.85 -6.21
CA PHE A 136 -6.97 -0.78 -7.21
C PHE A 136 -6.37 -2.17 -7.37
N LEU A 137 -6.54 -2.74 -8.57
CA LEU A 137 -6.04 -4.05 -8.93
C LEU A 137 -4.79 -3.90 -9.79
N ARG A 138 -3.81 -4.78 -9.57
CA ARG A 138 -2.61 -4.86 -10.36
C ARG A 138 -2.59 -6.13 -11.19
N ARG A 139 -2.33 -6.01 -12.50
CA ARG A 139 -1.96 -7.11 -13.39
C ARG A 139 -0.54 -6.90 -13.90
N TRP A 140 0.35 -7.86 -13.70
CA TRP A 140 1.66 -7.88 -14.35
C TRP A 140 1.50 -8.25 -15.82
N ARG A 141 1.89 -7.39 -16.74
CA ARG A 141 2.15 -7.83 -18.09
C ARG A 141 3.52 -8.51 -18.11
N ARG A 142 3.59 -9.72 -18.68
CA ARG A 142 4.79 -10.50 -18.90
C ARG A 142 5.97 -9.61 -19.34
N TYR A 143 6.98 -9.47 -18.49
CA TYR A 143 8.34 -9.32 -18.94
C TYR A 143 9.07 -10.64 -18.70
N ARG A 144 9.88 -11.06 -19.70
CA ARG A 144 10.82 -12.18 -19.57
C ARG A 144 11.86 -11.80 -18.54
N SER A 145 11.67 -12.21 -17.35
CA SER A 145 12.52 -12.59 -16.24
C SER A 145 11.66 -12.58 -15.00
N MET A 146 11.49 -13.72 -14.39
CA MET A 146 11.04 -13.81 -13.02
C MET A 146 12.13 -13.21 -12.16
N GLU A 147 12.12 -11.92 -12.00
CA GLU A 147 12.70 -11.28 -10.84
C GLU A 147 11.53 -10.81 -10.01
N LEU A 148 11.14 -11.68 -9.09
CA LEU A 148 10.58 -11.26 -7.84
C LEU A 148 11.69 -10.41 -7.24
N ILE A 149 11.61 -9.09 -7.40
CA ILE A 149 12.49 -8.20 -6.67
C ILE A 149 11.96 -8.18 -5.23
N CYS A 150 12.21 -9.26 -4.49
CA CYS A 150 12.44 -9.21 -3.07
C CYS A 150 13.81 -8.54 -2.91
N LEU A 151 13.85 -7.23 -3.10
CA LEU A 151 15.04 -6.48 -2.80
C LEU A 151 15.14 -6.32 -1.31
N GLN A 152 16.13 -7.03 -0.79
CA GLN A 152 16.70 -6.95 0.54
C GLN A 152 15.78 -7.41 1.68
N VAL A 153 15.78 -8.70 1.88
CA VAL A 153 15.77 -9.22 3.24
C VAL A 153 17.09 -8.76 3.86
N GLY A 154 17.06 -7.65 4.59
CA GLY A 154 18.16 -7.30 5.47
C GLY A 154 18.41 -8.50 6.36
N SER A 155 19.67 -8.95 6.45
CA SER A 155 20.06 -10.05 7.33
C SER A 155 19.50 -9.81 8.72
N LEU A 156 18.61 -10.70 9.14
CA LEU A 156 18.24 -10.83 10.54
C LEU A 156 19.48 -11.38 11.26
N ASN A 157 20.23 -10.52 11.95
CA ASN A 157 21.10 -10.87 13.06
C ASN A 157 20.31 -10.79 14.36
#